data_9e2c5fd8a1b4a06909e6cb8dfd0368e0
#
_entry.id   9e2c5fd8a1b4a06909e6cb8dfd0368e0
#
_cell.length_a   1.000
_cell.length_b   1.000
_cell.length_c   1.000
_cell.angle_alpha   90.00
_cell.angle_beta   90.00
_cell.angle_gamma   90.00
#
_symmetry.space_group_name_H-M   'P 1'
#
loop_
_entity.id
_entity.type
_entity.pdbx_description
1 polymer ?
#
loop_
_entity_poly.entity_id
_entity_poly.type
_entity_poly.pdbx_seq_one_letter_code
_entity_poly.pdbx_strand_id
1 'polypeptide(L)'
;MEYRQLGGSGLYVPALCLGTATFGGTNGFEGWGHTKVEEATRMVNLCLDAGVNLFDTADVYSNGLSEEILGKAIHGLRNRLLISTKATFNLSPESRNAIGSSRFHLIQACEASLRRLNTDHIDIYHMHGFDANTPVEETLRALDDLVTSGKVRYIACSNFSGWHLMKSLSVSERYGWSRYVAQQVYYSLLNREFEWELMPLGIDQKVGAIIWSPLSAGRLGGKYRRNNPIPTDGRVARGGSPIPDEATSYERLYDIVAVLEQVAEETGHSVAQCALNWLLQRPTVSSLIIGARTEEQLRQNLEAIGWSLSPEQVKRLDMASQTTPIYPYWHQAQFPELNSQLRF
;
A
#
# COMPACT_ATOMS: atom_id res chain seq x y z
N MET A 1 -6.19 6.93 -17.25
CA MET A 1 -6.11 6.22 -15.96
C MET A 1 -7.15 5.10 -15.95
N GLU A 2 -6.75 3.88 -15.56
CA GLU A 2 -7.65 2.76 -15.31
C GLU A 2 -8.21 2.86 -13.89
N TYR A 3 -9.51 2.58 -13.74
CA TYR A 3 -10.17 2.50 -12.43
C TYR A 3 -10.59 1.05 -12.16
N ARG A 4 -10.37 0.59 -10.94
CA ARG A 4 -10.64 -0.78 -10.50
C ARG A 4 -11.58 -0.78 -9.31
N GLN A 5 -12.49 -1.74 -9.27
CA GLN A 5 -13.34 -1.94 -8.11
C GLN A 5 -12.50 -2.33 -6.89
N LEU A 6 -12.74 -1.70 -5.74
CA LEU A 6 -12.04 -2.01 -4.50
C LEU A 6 -12.68 -3.22 -3.81
N GLY A 7 -12.16 -4.39 -4.09
CA GLY A 7 -12.72 -5.64 -3.59
C GLY A 7 -14.19 -5.84 -4.03
N GLY A 8 -15.03 -6.31 -3.14
CA GLY A 8 -16.47 -6.49 -3.35
C GLY A 8 -17.31 -5.24 -3.08
N SER A 9 -16.70 -4.06 -2.86
CA SER A 9 -17.41 -2.81 -2.57
C SER A 9 -17.90 -2.12 -3.85
N GLY A 10 -18.77 -1.11 -3.72
CA GLY A 10 -19.16 -0.25 -4.83
C GLY A 10 -18.16 0.86 -5.16
N LEU A 11 -17.02 0.93 -4.43
CA LEU A 11 -16.01 1.96 -4.65
C LEU A 11 -15.07 1.58 -5.80
N TYR A 12 -14.84 2.51 -6.73
CA TYR A 12 -13.81 2.41 -7.75
C TYR A 12 -12.63 3.31 -7.39
N VAL A 13 -11.42 2.77 -7.50
CA VAL A 13 -10.16 3.47 -7.22
C VAL A 13 -9.27 3.48 -8.45
N PRO A 14 -8.42 4.49 -8.66
CA PRO A 14 -7.44 4.48 -9.74
C PRO A 14 -6.39 3.40 -9.48
N ALA A 15 -5.86 2.82 -10.54
CA ALA A 15 -4.83 1.77 -10.47
C ALA A 15 -3.53 2.23 -9.79
N LEU A 16 -3.30 3.54 -9.71
CA LEU A 16 -2.21 4.17 -8.97
C LEU A 16 -2.76 5.12 -7.91
N CYS A 17 -2.07 5.19 -6.77
CA CYS A 17 -2.37 6.04 -5.62
C CYS A 17 -1.11 6.81 -5.22
N LEU A 18 -1.21 8.10 -4.90
CA LEU A 18 -0.06 8.84 -4.35
C LEU A 18 0.06 8.57 -2.85
N GLY A 19 1.19 7.97 -2.45
CA GLY A 19 1.57 7.83 -1.04
C GLY A 19 2.29 9.05 -0.50
N THR A 20 1.85 9.57 0.63
CA THR A 20 2.35 10.82 1.23
C THR A 20 3.32 10.62 2.39
N ALA A 21 3.88 9.43 2.60
CA ALA A 21 4.91 9.20 3.62
C ALA A 21 6.18 10.03 3.41
N THR A 22 6.35 10.63 2.22
CA THR A 22 7.42 11.57 1.89
C THR A 22 7.13 13.02 2.34
N PHE A 23 5.91 13.32 2.81
CA PHE A 23 5.49 14.66 3.22
C PHE A 23 5.92 14.94 4.66
N GLY A 24 6.54 16.11 4.89
CA GLY A 24 7.01 16.57 6.19
C GLY A 24 8.46 16.19 6.47
N GLY A 25 8.80 14.91 6.62
CA GLY A 25 10.18 14.46 6.86
C GLY A 25 10.68 14.79 8.27
N THR A 26 9.87 14.50 9.29
CA THR A 26 10.19 14.67 10.71
C THR A 26 9.82 13.42 11.50
N ASN A 27 10.28 13.30 12.75
CA ASN A 27 9.89 12.24 13.69
C ASN A 27 10.09 10.82 13.12
N GLY A 28 11.30 10.54 12.62
CA GLY A 28 11.65 9.22 12.05
C GLY A 28 11.33 9.05 10.56
N PHE A 29 10.81 10.10 9.90
CA PHE A 29 10.50 10.09 8.47
C PHE A 29 11.50 10.90 7.62
N GLU A 30 12.63 11.36 8.20
CA GLU A 30 13.64 12.18 7.53
C GLU A 30 14.23 11.47 6.29
N GLY A 31 14.44 10.17 6.37
CA GLY A 31 14.94 9.36 5.24
C GLY A 31 13.93 9.15 4.09
N TRP A 32 12.64 9.44 4.34
CA TRP A 32 11.57 9.22 3.36
C TRP A 32 11.44 10.39 2.38
N GLY A 33 11.48 11.63 2.87
CA GLY A 33 11.34 12.84 2.07
C GLY A 33 11.07 14.05 2.95
N HIS A 34 11.05 15.23 2.32
CA HIS A 34 10.83 16.52 3.00
C HIS A 34 9.84 17.40 2.24
N THR A 35 8.90 16.77 1.50
CA THR A 35 7.93 17.49 0.67
C THR A 35 7.08 18.43 1.54
N LYS A 36 7.05 19.71 1.16
CA LYS A 36 6.28 20.78 1.79
C LYS A 36 5.00 21.07 1.00
N VAL A 37 4.17 21.96 1.53
CA VAL A 37 2.83 22.26 0.98
C VAL A 37 2.85 22.64 -0.50
N GLU A 38 3.76 23.54 -0.92
CA GLU A 38 3.81 23.99 -2.31
C GLU A 38 4.15 22.84 -3.28
N GLU A 39 5.11 22.02 -2.93
CA GLU A 39 5.48 20.84 -3.72
C GLU A 39 4.38 19.77 -3.69
N ALA A 40 3.79 19.53 -2.53
CA ALA A 40 2.65 18.63 -2.38
C ALA A 40 1.47 19.06 -3.26
N THR A 41 1.18 20.37 -3.33
CA THR A 41 0.12 20.92 -4.18
C THR A 41 0.41 20.65 -5.67
N ARG A 42 1.66 20.82 -6.12
CA ARG A 42 2.03 20.49 -7.51
C ARG A 42 1.92 19.00 -7.79
N MET A 43 2.35 18.14 -6.85
CA MET A 43 2.22 16.68 -6.98
C MET A 43 0.75 16.23 -7.03
N VAL A 44 -0.11 16.82 -6.20
CA VAL A 44 -1.56 16.57 -6.23
C VAL A 44 -2.15 16.94 -7.60
N ASN A 45 -1.82 18.11 -8.13
CA ASN A 45 -2.31 18.53 -9.44
C ASN A 45 -1.80 17.61 -10.56
N LEU A 46 -0.51 17.21 -10.54
CA LEU A 46 0.03 16.22 -11.47
C LEU A 46 -0.75 14.89 -11.44
N CYS A 47 -1.10 14.41 -10.26
CA CYS A 47 -1.90 13.21 -10.08
C CYS A 47 -3.29 13.38 -10.69
N LEU A 48 -3.96 14.50 -10.40
CA LEU A 48 -5.30 14.78 -10.92
C LEU A 48 -5.31 14.91 -12.46
N ASP A 49 -4.32 15.57 -13.04
CA ASP A 49 -4.14 15.70 -14.49
C ASP A 49 -3.96 14.33 -15.17
N ALA A 50 -3.29 13.39 -14.47
CA ALA A 50 -3.12 12.00 -14.90
C ALA A 50 -4.34 11.11 -14.57
N GLY A 51 -5.37 11.65 -13.90
CA GLY A 51 -6.55 10.92 -13.48
C GLY A 51 -6.37 10.08 -12.19
N VAL A 52 -5.30 10.33 -11.42
CA VAL A 52 -5.10 9.74 -10.08
C VAL A 52 -5.77 10.64 -9.05
N ASN A 53 -6.80 10.16 -8.39
CA ASN A 53 -7.55 10.90 -7.38
C ASN A 53 -7.55 10.24 -5.99
N LEU A 54 -6.78 9.17 -5.78
CA LEU A 54 -6.59 8.51 -4.48
C LEU A 54 -5.25 8.93 -3.87
N PHE A 55 -5.30 9.40 -2.62
CA PHE A 55 -4.15 9.85 -1.83
C PHE A 55 -4.09 9.07 -0.53
N ASP A 56 -2.96 8.41 -0.26
CA ASP A 56 -2.77 7.57 0.91
C ASP A 56 -1.79 8.23 1.90
N THR A 57 -2.24 8.41 3.13
CA THR A 57 -1.48 8.95 4.25
C THR A 57 -1.64 8.08 5.50
N ALA A 58 -1.16 8.51 6.64
CA ALA A 58 -1.40 7.94 7.96
C ALA A 58 -1.17 8.99 9.04
N ASP A 59 -1.82 8.80 10.19
CA ASP A 59 -1.65 9.65 11.38
C ASP A 59 -0.19 9.69 11.87
N VAL A 60 0.52 8.56 11.79
CA VAL A 60 1.90 8.42 12.24
C VAL A 60 2.93 9.08 11.30
N TYR A 61 2.58 9.36 10.04
CA TYR A 61 3.53 9.92 9.08
C TYR A 61 3.96 11.34 9.49
N SER A 62 5.25 11.48 9.81
CA SER A 62 5.80 12.72 10.36
C SER A 62 5.00 13.26 11.56
N ASN A 63 4.44 12.36 12.39
CA ASN A 63 3.60 12.69 13.55
C ASN A 63 2.38 13.57 13.21
N GLY A 64 1.67 13.23 12.13
CA GLY A 64 0.48 13.94 11.64
C GLY A 64 0.77 15.06 10.64
N LEU A 65 2.02 15.52 10.51
CA LEU A 65 2.38 16.59 9.59
C LEU A 65 2.09 16.23 8.12
N SER A 66 2.20 14.94 7.76
CA SER A 66 1.84 14.48 6.41
C SER A 66 0.36 14.75 6.09
N GLU A 67 -0.54 14.49 7.03
CA GLU A 67 -1.98 14.77 6.88
C GLU A 67 -2.25 16.28 6.81
N GLU A 68 -1.55 17.10 7.60
CA GLU A 68 -1.68 18.57 7.54
C GLU A 68 -1.24 19.14 6.19
N ILE A 69 -0.10 18.65 5.66
CA ILE A 69 0.40 19.06 4.35
C ILE A 69 -0.59 18.65 3.25
N LEU A 70 -1.07 17.40 3.29
CA LEU A 70 -2.07 16.91 2.34
C LEU A 70 -3.34 17.75 2.42
N GLY A 71 -3.88 17.99 3.63
CA GLY A 71 -5.09 18.80 3.84
C GLY A 71 -4.98 20.21 3.23
N LYS A 72 -3.81 20.85 3.36
CA LYS A 72 -3.53 22.16 2.73
C LYS A 72 -3.41 22.04 1.21
N ALA A 73 -2.74 21.01 0.71
CA ALA A 73 -2.51 20.79 -0.73
C ALA A 73 -3.81 20.49 -1.51
N ILE A 74 -4.79 19.87 -0.86
CA ILE A 74 -6.09 19.52 -1.48
C ILE A 74 -7.21 20.53 -1.21
N HIS A 75 -6.88 21.70 -0.63
CA HIS A 75 -7.88 22.70 -0.29
C HIS A 75 -8.75 23.07 -1.51
N GLY A 76 -10.08 23.01 -1.34
CA GLY A 76 -11.05 23.28 -2.41
C GLY A 76 -11.28 22.12 -3.39
N LEU A 77 -10.57 20.98 -3.24
CA LEU A 77 -10.64 19.84 -4.16
C LEU A 77 -11.34 18.60 -3.57
N ARG A 78 -11.77 18.63 -2.31
CA ARG A 78 -12.21 17.45 -1.53
C ARG A 78 -13.19 16.53 -2.27
N ASN A 79 -14.19 17.09 -2.95
CA ASN A 79 -15.22 16.32 -3.66
C ASN A 79 -14.73 15.60 -4.93
N ARG A 80 -13.48 15.83 -5.34
CA ARG A 80 -12.86 15.21 -6.50
C ARG A 80 -11.90 14.08 -6.12
N LEU A 81 -11.67 13.89 -4.81
CA LEU A 81 -10.60 13.07 -4.25
C LEU A 81 -11.14 11.94 -3.40
N LEU A 82 -10.33 10.88 -3.32
CA LEU A 82 -10.44 9.81 -2.34
C LEU A 82 -9.26 9.93 -1.37
N ILE A 83 -9.54 10.01 -0.08
CA ILE A 83 -8.52 10.09 0.96
C ILE A 83 -8.50 8.77 1.74
N SER A 84 -7.33 8.17 1.77
CA SER A 84 -7.02 7.00 2.57
C SER A 84 -6.08 7.41 3.71
N THR A 85 -6.46 7.15 4.96
CA THR A 85 -5.57 7.33 6.11
C THR A 85 -5.68 6.17 7.09
N LYS A 86 -4.83 6.14 8.10
CA LYS A 86 -4.63 4.98 8.96
C LYS A 86 -4.44 5.41 10.41
N ALA A 87 -4.82 4.53 11.35
CA ALA A 87 -4.44 4.61 12.77
C ALA A 87 -4.07 3.22 13.30
N THR A 88 -3.42 3.17 14.40
CA THR A 88 -3.04 2.04 15.26
C THR A 88 -1.72 2.33 15.97
N PHE A 89 -0.74 2.94 15.26
CA PHE A 89 0.59 3.19 15.82
C PHE A 89 0.60 4.40 16.74
N ASN A 90 1.64 4.49 17.56
CA ASN A 90 1.71 5.44 18.63
C ASN A 90 2.18 6.83 18.16
N LEU A 91 1.39 7.86 18.45
CA LEU A 91 1.73 9.27 18.24
C LEU A 91 2.20 9.98 19.53
N SER A 92 1.95 9.39 20.71
CA SER A 92 2.27 9.95 22.02
C SER A 92 2.81 8.87 22.94
N PRO A 93 4.14 8.66 22.98
CA PRO A 93 4.77 7.60 23.78
C PRO A 93 4.39 7.60 25.26
N GLU A 94 3.95 8.72 25.77
CA GLU A 94 3.57 8.90 27.19
C GLU A 94 2.19 8.35 27.54
N SER A 95 1.34 8.06 26.55
CA SER A 95 -0.04 7.58 26.77
C SER A 95 -0.22 6.16 26.26
N ARG A 96 -0.55 5.22 27.17
CA ARG A 96 -0.91 3.85 26.81
C ARG A 96 -2.17 3.77 25.93
N ASN A 97 -3.05 4.76 26.00
CA ASN A 97 -4.27 4.82 25.22
C ASN A 97 -4.09 5.53 23.85
N ALA A 98 -2.87 5.93 23.50
CA ALA A 98 -2.56 6.55 22.21
C ALA A 98 -1.97 5.54 21.20
N ILE A 99 -2.19 4.25 21.42
CA ILE A 99 -1.73 3.15 20.56
C ILE A 99 -2.78 2.05 20.53
N GLY A 100 -2.77 1.24 19.48
CA GLY A 100 -3.61 0.05 19.32
C GLY A 100 -4.93 0.35 18.63
N SER A 101 -5.86 -0.59 18.75
CA SER A 101 -7.13 -0.57 18.02
C SER A 101 -8.33 -0.50 18.95
N SER A 102 -8.15 0.00 20.20
CA SER A 102 -9.24 0.21 21.12
C SER A 102 -10.23 1.24 20.58
N ARG A 103 -11.49 1.09 20.94
CA ARG A 103 -12.54 2.06 20.61
C ARG A 103 -12.17 3.49 21.01
N PHE A 104 -11.58 3.65 22.19
CA PHE A 104 -11.13 4.96 22.71
C PHE A 104 -10.14 5.60 21.74
N HIS A 105 -9.08 4.87 21.36
CA HIS A 105 -8.04 5.39 20.47
C HIS A 105 -8.56 5.65 19.07
N LEU A 106 -9.29 4.70 18.47
CA LEU A 106 -9.71 4.81 17.06
C LEU A 106 -10.61 6.01 16.79
N ILE A 107 -11.56 6.31 17.71
CA ILE A 107 -12.43 7.47 17.57
C ILE A 107 -11.62 8.77 17.66
N GLN A 108 -10.72 8.88 18.64
CA GLN A 108 -9.88 10.06 18.79
C GLN A 108 -8.92 10.25 17.62
N ALA A 109 -8.28 9.19 17.15
CA ALA A 109 -7.38 9.21 16.01
C ALA A 109 -8.10 9.63 14.71
N CYS A 110 -9.27 9.08 14.44
CA CYS A 110 -10.11 9.46 13.31
C CYS A 110 -10.47 10.94 13.34
N GLU A 111 -10.93 11.45 14.48
CA GLU A 111 -11.27 12.87 14.65
C GLU A 111 -10.05 13.79 14.51
N ALA A 112 -8.89 13.36 15.00
CA ALA A 112 -7.64 14.08 14.82
C ALA A 112 -7.22 14.13 13.35
N SER A 113 -7.32 13.01 12.63
CA SER A 113 -7.04 12.93 11.19
C SER A 113 -7.98 13.83 10.38
N LEU A 114 -9.29 13.84 10.68
CA LEU A 114 -10.26 14.74 10.05
C LEU A 114 -9.86 16.22 10.23
N ARG A 115 -9.41 16.61 11.44
CA ARG A 115 -8.94 17.99 11.69
C ARG A 115 -7.67 18.31 10.90
N ARG A 116 -6.66 17.44 10.89
CA ARG A 116 -5.40 17.67 10.16
C ARG A 116 -5.61 17.71 8.64
N LEU A 117 -6.46 16.84 8.12
CA LEU A 117 -6.83 16.79 6.69
C LEU A 117 -7.80 17.91 6.30
N ASN A 118 -8.38 18.63 7.28
CA ASN A 118 -9.39 19.67 7.06
C ASN A 118 -10.58 19.16 6.21
N THR A 119 -11.15 18.03 6.62
CA THR A 119 -12.28 17.37 5.93
C THR A 119 -13.26 16.80 6.94
N ASP A 120 -14.50 16.59 6.51
CA ASP A 120 -15.58 16.02 7.33
C ASP A 120 -15.68 14.48 7.24
N HIS A 121 -15.00 13.87 6.25
CA HIS A 121 -14.99 12.42 6.10
C HIS A 121 -13.69 11.90 5.51
N ILE A 122 -13.40 10.62 5.79
CA ILE A 122 -12.33 9.82 5.22
C ILE A 122 -12.98 8.77 4.31
N ASP A 123 -12.44 8.59 3.11
CA ASP A 123 -13.00 7.62 2.16
C ASP A 123 -12.61 6.20 2.50
N ILE A 124 -11.35 5.95 2.88
CA ILE A 124 -10.85 4.62 3.29
C ILE A 124 -10.04 4.77 4.58
N TYR A 125 -10.51 4.15 5.68
CA TYR A 125 -9.83 4.19 6.97
C TYR A 125 -9.25 2.82 7.30
N HIS A 126 -7.93 2.78 7.45
CA HIS A 126 -7.21 1.53 7.68
C HIS A 126 -6.83 1.33 9.14
N MET A 127 -6.94 0.10 9.62
CA MET A 127 -6.10 -0.37 10.70
C MET A 127 -4.68 -0.54 10.17
N HIS A 128 -3.71 0.25 10.69
CA HIS A 128 -2.34 0.29 10.15
C HIS A 128 -1.55 -0.98 10.47
N GLY A 129 -1.95 -1.70 11.51
CA GLY A 129 -1.44 -3.00 11.92
C GLY A 129 -2.46 -3.72 12.79
N PHE A 130 -2.25 -5.02 13.00
CA PHE A 130 -3.08 -5.80 13.91
C PHE A 130 -2.68 -5.54 15.36
N ASP A 131 -3.69 -5.31 16.20
CA ASP A 131 -3.54 -5.18 17.64
C ASP A 131 -4.06 -6.45 18.35
N ALA A 132 -3.14 -7.26 18.87
CA ALA A 132 -3.48 -8.50 19.56
C ALA A 132 -4.03 -8.28 20.99
N ASN A 133 -3.91 -7.05 21.52
CA ASN A 133 -4.34 -6.73 22.88
C ASN A 133 -5.79 -6.25 22.94
N THR A 134 -6.36 -5.83 21.80
CA THR A 134 -7.76 -5.36 21.74
C THR A 134 -8.64 -6.45 21.13
N PRO A 135 -9.78 -6.78 21.74
CA PRO A 135 -10.76 -7.68 21.12
C PRO A 135 -11.18 -7.17 19.73
N VAL A 136 -11.19 -8.07 18.75
CA VAL A 136 -11.56 -7.72 17.35
C VAL A 136 -12.97 -7.14 17.29
N GLU A 137 -13.86 -7.62 18.13
CA GLU A 137 -15.24 -7.12 18.27
C GLU A 137 -15.29 -5.65 18.70
N GLU A 138 -14.42 -5.21 19.62
CA GLU A 138 -14.34 -3.80 20.05
C GLU A 138 -13.85 -2.92 18.89
N THR A 139 -12.79 -3.36 18.22
CA THR A 139 -12.21 -2.66 17.04
C THR A 139 -13.27 -2.48 15.95
N LEU A 140 -13.90 -3.57 15.53
CA LEU A 140 -14.88 -3.55 14.44
C LEU A 140 -16.14 -2.77 14.81
N ARG A 141 -16.59 -2.85 16.06
CA ARG A 141 -17.72 -2.03 16.51
C ARG A 141 -17.38 -0.55 16.46
N ALA A 142 -16.18 -0.16 16.86
CA ALA A 142 -15.74 1.23 16.79
C ALA A 142 -15.68 1.73 15.33
N LEU A 143 -15.17 0.91 14.42
CA LEU A 143 -15.11 1.22 13.00
C LEU A 143 -16.50 1.32 12.37
N ASP A 144 -17.42 0.43 12.72
CA ASP A 144 -18.82 0.44 12.28
C ASP A 144 -19.54 1.72 12.73
N ASP A 145 -19.31 2.18 13.96
CA ASP A 145 -19.85 3.44 14.46
C ASP A 145 -19.27 4.65 13.68
N LEU A 146 -17.99 4.63 13.30
CA LEU A 146 -17.39 5.66 12.45
C LEU A 146 -18.00 5.68 11.04
N VAL A 147 -18.32 4.52 10.49
CA VAL A 147 -19.03 4.41 9.20
C VAL A 147 -20.47 4.90 9.33
N THR A 148 -21.20 4.45 10.33
CA THR A 148 -22.59 4.83 10.57
C THR A 148 -22.74 6.33 10.82
N SER A 149 -21.79 6.95 11.52
CA SER A 149 -21.76 8.40 11.73
C SER A 149 -21.37 9.21 10.48
N GLY A 150 -20.96 8.55 9.40
CA GLY A 150 -20.54 9.18 8.15
C GLY A 150 -19.13 9.79 8.18
N LYS A 151 -18.36 9.63 9.27
CA LYS A 151 -16.96 10.08 9.34
C LYS A 151 -16.02 9.26 8.48
N VAL A 152 -16.38 8.00 8.22
CA VAL A 152 -15.64 7.06 7.36
C VAL A 152 -16.59 6.48 6.33
N ARG A 153 -16.14 6.30 5.08
CA ARG A 153 -16.95 5.67 4.02
C ARG A 153 -16.72 4.16 3.95
N TYR A 154 -15.47 3.73 3.93
CA TYR A 154 -15.06 2.34 3.87
C TYR A 154 -13.95 2.06 4.87
N ILE A 155 -13.95 0.86 5.44
CA ILE A 155 -12.88 0.41 6.32
C ILE A 155 -11.99 -0.60 5.61
N ALA A 156 -10.70 -0.59 5.97
CA ALA A 156 -9.70 -1.50 5.45
C ALA A 156 -8.69 -1.87 6.54
N CYS A 157 -7.84 -2.87 6.27
CA CYS A 157 -6.75 -3.24 7.16
C CYS A 157 -5.40 -3.16 6.44
N SER A 158 -4.32 -3.09 7.19
CA SER A 158 -2.96 -3.13 6.68
C SER A 158 -2.09 -4.02 7.56
N ASN A 159 -1.19 -4.77 6.95
CA ASN A 159 -0.22 -5.62 7.67
C ASN A 159 -0.87 -6.67 8.58
N PHE A 160 -2.01 -7.20 8.18
CA PHE A 160 -2.66 -8.34 8.82
C PHE A 160 -2.15 -9.64 8.20
N SER A 161 -2.05 -10.72 8.99
CA SER A 161 -1.98 -12.07 8.44
C SER A 161 -3.36 -12.54 7.96
N GLY A 162 -3.43 -13.60 7.17
CA GLY A 162 -4.69 -14.09 6.65
C GLY A 162 -5.68 -14.49 7.76
N TRP A 163 -5.22 -15.15 8.83
CA TRP A 163 -6.11 -15.52 9.93
C TRP A 163 -6.66 -14.31 10.70
N HIS A 164 -5.88 -13.21 10.84
CA HIS A 164 -6.35 -11.96 11.43
C HIS A 164 -7.47 -11.34 10.60
N LEU A 165 -7.25 -11.28 9.29
CA LEU A 165 -8.22 -10.73 8.36
C LEU A 165 -9.48 -11.61 8.32
N MET A 166 -9.33 -12.92 8.20
CA MET A 166 -10.48 -13.83 8.18
C MET A 166 -11.29 -13.78 9.49
N LYS A 167 -10.63 -13.74 10.65
CA LYS A 167 -11.29 -13.54 11.94
C LYS A 167 -12.10 -12.26 11.95
N SER A 168 -11.53 -11.16 11.47
CA SER A 168 -12.22 -9.86 11.42
C SER A 168 -13.44 -9.89 10.49
N LEU A 169 -13.31 -10.49 9.31
CA LEU A 169 -14.41 -10.63 8.35
C LEU A 169 -15.56 -11.47 8.94
N SER A 170 -15.24 -12.58 9.63
CA SER A 170 -16.23 -13.43 10.28
C SER A 170 -16.97 -12.71 11.42
N VAL A 171 -16.27 -11.87 12.17
CA VAL A 171 -16.90 -11.04 13.21
C VAL A 171 -17.85 -10.00 12.60
N SER A 172 -17.41 -9.31 11.54
CA SER A 172 -18.27 -8.36 10.83
C SER A 172 -19.54 -9.03 10.28
N GLU A 173 -19.41 -10.20 9.67
CA GLU A 173 -20.55 -10.99 9.15
C GLU A 173 -21.51 -11.42 10.27
N ARG A 174 -20.96 -11.93 11.38
CA ARG A 174 -21.75 -12.39 12.53
C ARG A 174 -22.63 -11.29 13.13
N TYR A 175 -22.14 -10.06 13.19
CA TYR A 175 -22.84 -8.95 13.81
C TYR A 175 -23.50 -8.00 12.81
N GLY A 176 -23.38 -8.22 11.50
CA GLY A 176 -23.90 -7.34 10.47
C GLY A 176 -23.20 -5.97 10.43
N TRP A 177 -21.94 -5.90 10.84
CA TRP A 177 -21.14 -4.69 10.84
C TRP A 177 -20.40 -4.49 9.52
N SER A 178 -19.92 -3.26 9.30
CA SER A 178 -19.04 -2.92 8.18
C SER A 178 -17.84 -3.87 8.14
N ARG A 179 -17.51 -4.36 6.93
CA ARG A 179 -16.40 -5.29 6.74
C ARG A 179 -15.23 -4.59 6.04
N TYR A 180 -14.03 -5.09 6.25
CA TYR A 180 -12.88 -4.63 5.49
C TYR A 180 -13.08 -4.92 4.01
N VAL A 181 -13.04 -3.86 3.18
CA VAL A 181 -13.18 -3.96 1.70
C VAL A 181 -11.83 -4.11 1.03
N ALA A 182 -10.76 -3.75 1.71
CA ALA A 182 -9.39 -3.83 1.21
C ALA A 182 -8.39 -4.21 2.30
N GLN A 183 -7.27 -4.76 1.86
CA GLN A 183 -6.05 -4.96 2.63
C GLN A 183 -4.92 -4.16 1.99
N GLN A 184 -4.19 -3.37 2.78
CA GLN A 184 -3.00 -2.68 2.30
C GLN A 184 -1.77 -3.51 2.70
N VAL A 185 -1.03 -4.00 1.71
CA VAL A 185 -0.01 -5.05 1.90
C VAL A 185 1.30 -4.73 1.20
N TYR A 186 2.39 -5.25 1.75
CA TYR A 186 3.68 -5.27 1.09
C TYR A 186 3.71 -6.34 -0.01
N TYR A 187 3.98 -5.93 -1.23
CA TYR A 187 4.10 -6.84 -2.35
C TYR A 187 4.97 -6.25 -3.47
N SER A 188 5.90 -7.02 -3.98
CA SER A 188 6.78 -6.63 -5.07
C SER A 188 7.41 -7.87 -5.70
N LEU A 189 8.12 -7.73 -6.83
CA LEU A 189 8.94 -8.81 -7.40
C LEU A 189 10.00 -9.35 -6.41
N LEU A 190 10.43 -8.55 -5.45
CA LEU A 190 11.39 -8.98 -4.44
C LEU A 190 10.74 -9.73 -3.26
N ASN A 191 9.46 -9.48 -2.98
CA ASN A 191 8.73 -10.04 -1.84
C ASN A 191 7.35 -10.52 -2.29
N ARG A 192 7.18 -11.85 -2.38
CA ARG A 192 6.00 -12.50 -2.97
C ARG A 192 5.15 -13.28 -1.95
N GLU A 193 5.40 -13.09 -0.65
CA GLU A 193 4.71 -13.80 0.42
C GLU A 193 3.19 -13.53 0.45
N PHE A 194 2.77 -12.37 -0.07
CA PHE A 194 1.37 -12.03 -0.27
C PHE A 194 0.58 -13.10 -1.06
N GLU A 195 1.24 -13.76 -2.01
CA GLU A 195 0.63 -14.76 -2.90
C GLU A 195 0.24 -16.06 -2.17
N TRP A 196 0.84 -16.35 -1.01
CA TRP A 196 0.64 -17.64 -0.35
C TRP A 196 -0.68 -17.75 0.39
N GLU A 197 -1.11 -16.67 1.05
CA GLU A 197 -2.30 -16.67 1.89
C GLU A 197 -3.22 -15.47 1.61
N LEU A 198 -2.68 -14.26 1.56
CA LEU A 198 -3.46 -13.02 1.53
C LEU A 198 -4.14 -12.79 0.17
N MET A 199 -3.50 -13.16 -0.94
CA MET A 199 -4.09 -13.07 -2.27
C MET A 199 -5.23 -14.10 -2.45
N PRO A 200 -5.05 -15.40 -2.13
CA PRO A 200 -6.14 -16.37 -2.13
C PRO A 200 -7.33 -15.95 -1.26
N LEU A 201 -7.05 -15.46 -0.06
CA LEU A 201 -8.10 -14.94 0.83
C LEU A 201 -8.81 -13.73 0.20
N GLY A 202 -8.04 -12.83 -0.42
CA GLY A 202 -8.60 -11.65 -1.12
C GLY A 202 -9.55 -12.04 -2.25
N ILE A 203 -9.22 -13.11 -3.00
CA ILE A 203 -10.08 -13.64 -4.06
C ILE A 203 -11.37 -14.26 -3.46
N ASP A 204 -11.23 -15.14 -2.48
CA ASP A 204 -12.34 -15.83 -1.85
C ASP A 204 -13.31 -14.88 -1.15
N GLN A 205 -12.77 -13.94 -0.37
CA GLN A 205 -13.54 -13.00 0.43
C GLN A 205 -13.87 -11.68 -0.29
N LYS A 206 -13.44 -11.52 -1.55
CA LYS A 206 -13.60 -10.28 -2.33
C LYS A 206 -13.03 -9.05 -1.62
N VAL A 207 -11.83 -9.20 -1.06
CA VAL A 207 -11.06 -8.10 -0.43
C VAL A 207 -10.00 -7.63 -1.41
N GLY A 208 -10.04 -6.34 -1.80
CA GLY A 208 -9.08 -5.77 -2.72
C GLY A 208 -7.71 -5.56 -2.08
N ALA A 209 -6.65 -5.52 -2.88
CA ALA A 209 -5.30 -5.24 -2.41
C ALA A 209 -4.84 -3.85 -2.85
N ILE A 210 -4.36 -3.05 -1.89
CA ILE A 210 -3.65 -1.80 -2.12
C ILE A 210 -2.19 -2.06 -1.76
N ILE A 211 -1.29 -1.91 -2.71
CA ILE A 211 0.09 -2.36 -2.55
C ILE A 211 0.97 -1.21 -2.07
N TRP A 212 1.61 -1.35 -0.90
CA TRP A 212 2.63 -0.42 -0.44
C TRP A 212 4.04 -0.91 -0.79
N SER A 213 4.97 0.03 -0.98
CA SER A 213 6.36 -0.21 -1.43
C SER A 213 6.48 -1.12 -2.67
N PRO A 214 5.73 -0.87 -3.76
CA PRO A 214 5.74 -1.73 -4.97
C PRO A 214 7.12 -1.84 -5.61
N LEU A 215 8.00 -0.87 -5.40
CA LEU A 215 9.40 -0.87 -5.84
C LEU A 215 10.39 -1.26 -4.73
N SER A 216 9.94 -1.90 -3.64
CA SER A 216 10.81 -2.36 -2.54
C SER A 216 11.75 -1.26 -2.03
N ALA A 217 11.18 -0.12 -1.59
CA ALA A 217 11.93 1.07 -1.15
C ALA A 217 12.91 1.63 -2.21
N GLY A 218 12.61 1.43 -3.50
CA GLY A 218 13.43 1.88 -4.63
C GLY A 218 14.48 0.88 -5.11
N ARG A 219 14.57 -0.30 -4.49
CA ARG A 219 15.51 -1.36 -4.91
C ARG A 219 15.21 -1.84 -6.34
N LEU A 220 13.95 -1.90 -6.75
CA LEU A 220 13.50 -2.29 -8.09
C LEU A 220 13.45 -1.11 -9.09
N GLY A 221 14.16 -0.03 -8.81
CA GLY A 221 14.23 1.16 -9.68
C GLY A 221 15.35 1.15 -10.72
N GLY A 222 16.11 0.03 -10.88
CA GLY A 222 17.19 -0.11 -11.86
C GLY A 222 18.54 0.46 -11.41
N LYS A 223 18.66 0.99 -10.19
CA LYS A 223 19.96 1.49 -9.66
C LYS A 223 20.82 0.38 -9.03
N TYR A 224 20.19 -0.71 -8.54
CA TYR A 224 20.87 -1.83 -7.89
C TYR A 224 21.26 -2.88 -8.92
N ARG A 225 22.55 -3.00 -9.22
CA ARG A 225 23.10 -3.90 -10.24
C ARG A 225 24.27 -4.69 -9.69
N ARG A 226 24.44 -5.92 -10.18
CA ARG A 226 25.62 -6.72 -9.87
C ARG A 226 26.89 -5.98 -10.32
N ASN A 227 27.94 -6.04 -9.53
CA ASN A 227 29.21 -5.38 -9.77
C ASN A 227 29.21 -3.83 -9.76
N ASN A 228 28.08 -3.19 -9.44
CA ASN A 228 28.03 -1.76 -9.22
C ASN A 228 28.03 -1.43 -7.71
N PRO A 229 28.59 -0.28 -7.30
CA PRO A 229 28.45 0.18 -5.93
C PRO A 229 26.99 0.29 -5.52
N ILE A 230 26.68 -0.05 -4.27
CA ILE A 230 25.32 0.16 -3.71
C ILE A 230 25.03 1.67 -3.74
N PRO A 231 23.85 2.10 -4.25
CA PRO A 231 23.49 3.50 -4.30
C PRO A 231 23.51 4.18 -2.92
N THR A 232 24.23 5.29 -2.83
CA THR A 232 24.36 6.09 -1.58
C THR A 232 23.34 7.21 -1.46
N ASP A 233 22.63 7.51 -2.55
CA ASP A 233 21.60 8.57 -2.65
C ASP A 233 20.16 8.05 -2.58
N GLY A 234 19.99 6.74 -2.45
CA GLY A 234 18.70 6.04 -2.42
C GLY A 234 17.94 6.21 -1.10
N ARG A 235 16.67 5.80 -1.10
CA ARG A 235 15.82 5.78 0.10
C ARG A 235 16.39 4.88 1.20
N VAL A 236 16.91 3.72 0.83
CA VAL A 236 17.55 2.76 1.75
C VAL A 236 18.75 3.39 2.43
N ALA A 237 19.66 4.00 1.66
CA ALA A 237 20.88 4.62 2.19
C ALA A 237 20.61 5.76 3.18
N ARG A 238 19.43 6.38 3.11
CA ARG A 238 19.00 7.45 4.03
C ARG A 238 18.18 6.96 5.21
N GLY A 239 18.08 5.65 5.41
CA GLY A 239 17.28 5.08 6.50
C GLY A 239 15.76 5.19 6.31
N GLY A 240 15.28 5.52 5.11
CA GLY A 240 13.86 5.63 4.80
C GLY A 240 13.19 4.32 4.36
N SER A 241 13.81 3.16 4.59
CA SER A 241 13.24 1.87 4.25
C SER A 241 12.45 1.28 5.42
N PRO A 242 11.18 0.89 5.24
CA PRO A 242 10.45 0.13 6.23
C PRO A 242 10.83 -1.36 6.21
N ILE A 243 11.61 -1.77 5.20
CA ILE A 243 12.02 -3.16 4.98
C ILE A 243 13.43 -3.29 5.55
N PRO A 244 13.65 -4.17 6.55
CA PRO A 244 14.97 -4.42 7.09
C PRO A 244 15.95 -4.85 5.98
N ASP A 245 17.17 -4.34 6.02
CA ASP A 245 18.17 -4.66 4.98
C ASP A 245 18.55 -6.13 5.03
N GLU A 246 18.58 -6.72 6.22
CA GLU A 246 18.82 -8.14 6.48
C GLU A 246 17.73 -9.04 5.85
N ALA A 247 16.52 -8.53 5.64
CA ALA A 247 15.46 -9.23 4.93
C ALA A 247 15.64 -9.20 3.40
N THR A 248 16.68 -8.50 2.89
CA THR A 248 16.91 -8.34 1.46
C THR A 248 18.08 -9.22 1.01
N SER A 249 17.80 -10.22 0.17
CA SER A 249 18.85 -10.93 -0.56
C SER A 249 19.30 -10.07 -1.75
N TYR A 250 20.48 -9.49 -1.69
CA TYR A 250 21.03 -8.68 -2.78
C TYR A 250 21.33 -9.50 -4.03
N GLU A 251 21.75 -10.75 -3.90
CA GLU A 251 21.97 -11.66 -5.03
C GLU A 251 20.65 -11.85 -5.82
N ARG A 252 19.57 -12.18 -5.10
CA ARG A 252 18.23 -12.30 -5.70
C ARG A 252 17.73 -10.99 -6.29
N LEU A 253 18.01 -9.85 -5.63
CA LEU A 253 17.67 -8.53 -6.15
C LEU A 253 18.37 -8.28 -7.49
N TYR A 254 19.67 -8.59 -7.60
CA TYR A 254 20.43 -8.39 -8.84
C TYR A 254 19.91 -9.29 -9.97
N ASP A 255 19.53 -10.53 -9.68
CA ASP A 255 18.95 -11.44 -10.68
C ASP A 255 17.61 -10.92 -11.20
N ILE A 256 16.74 -10.43 -10.32
CA ILE A 256 15.45 -9.83 -10.70
C ILE A 256 15.67 -8.56 -11.54
N VAL A 257 16.57 -7.68 -11.09
CA VAL A 257 16.85 -6.43 -11.81
C VAL A 257 17.43 -6.71 -13.19
N ALA A 258 18.30 -7.71 -13.35
CA ALA A 258 18.84 -8.09 -14.66
C ALA A 258 17.75 -8.53 -15.65
N VAL A 259 16.73 -9.27 -15.19
CA VAL A 259 15.59 -9.63 -16.04
C VAL A 259 14.70 -8.42 -16.31
N LEU A 260 14.47 -7.55 -15.31
CA LEU A 260 13.74 -6.30 -15.50
C LEU A 260 14.40 -5.39 -16.54
N GLU A 261 15.74 -5.31 -16.59
CA GLU A 261 16.47 -4.53 -17.58
C GLU A 261 16.24 -5.05 -19.00
N GLN A 262 16.26 -6.37 -19.21
CA GLN A 262 15.94 -6.96 -20.51
C GLN A 262 14.50 -6.64 -20.95
N VAL A 263 13.54 -6.77 -20.01
CA VAL A 263 12.14 -6.43 -20.29
C VAL A 263 11.96 -4.93 -20.55
N ALA A 264 12.69 -4.08 -19.84
CA ALA A 264 12.69 -2.64 -20.05
C ALA A 264 13.20 -2.25 -21.45
N GLU A 265 14.28 -2.88 -21.91
CA GLU A 265 14.81 -2.70 -23.27
C GLU A 265 13.81 -3.14 -24.34
N GLU A 266 13.18 -4.31 -24.16
CA GLU A 266 12.18 -4.85 -25.11
C GLU A 266 10.92 -3.97 -25.22
N THR A 267 10.49 -3.36 -24.11
CA THR A 267 9.25 -2.58 -24.05
C THR A 267 9.45 -1.10 -24.31
N GLY A 268 10.68 -0.60 -24.20
CA GLY A 268 11.00 0.84 -24.26
C GLY A 268 10.57 1.61 -22.99
N HIS A 269 10.24 0.88 -21.88
CA HIS A 269 9.86 1.46 -20.61
C HIS A 269 10.98 1.30 -19.58
N SER A 270 10.93 2.09 -18.49
CA SER A 270 11.94 1.97 -17.43
C SER A 270 11.77 0.70 -16.59
N VAL A 271 12.85 0.27 -15.93
CA VAL A 271 12.86 -0.85 -14.98
C VAL A 271 11.77 -0.68 -13.91
N ALA A 272 11.62 0.53 -13.36
CA ALA A 272 10.58 0.84 -12.38
C ALA A 272 9.17 0.69 -12.95
N GLN A 273 8.94 1.18 -14.19
CA GLN A 273 7.65 1.05 -14.86
C GLN A 273 7.29 -0.41 -15.15
N CYS A 274 8.27 -1.22 -15.57
CA CYS A 274 8.06 -2.67 -15.76
C CYS A 274 7.71 -3.38 -14.45
N ALA A 275 8.38 -3.05 -13.34
CA ALA A 275 8.09 -3.63 -12.04
C ALA A 275 6.68 -3.24 -11.53
N LEU A 276 6.26 -1.98 -11.71
CA LEU A 276 4.91 -1.52 -11.39
C LEU A 276 3.85 -2.19 -12.28
N ASN A 277 4.11 -2.28 -13.58
CA ASN A 277 3.20 -2.88 -14.55
C ASN A 277 2.99 -4.37 -14.28
N TRP A 278 4.02 -5.10 -13.85
CA TRP A 278 3.90 -6.48 -13.41
C TRP A 278 2.90 -6.63 -12.24
N LEU A 279 2.98 -5.75 -11.24
CA LEU A 279 2.04 -5.75 -10.11
C LEU A 279 0.61 -5.44 -10.53
N LEU A 280 0.41 -4.54 -11.48
CA LEU A 280 -0.90 -4.17 -11.99
C LEU A 280 -1.63 -5.33 -12.69
N GLN A 281 -0.91 -6.37 -13.11
CA GLN A 281 -1.49 -7.56 -13.72
C GLN A 281 -1.78 -8.69 -12.70
N ARG A 282 -1.55 -8.43 -11.39
CA ARG A 282 -1.80 -9.45 -10.35
C ARG A 282 -3.26 -9.47 -9.90
N PRO A 283 -3.81 -10.67 -9.62
CA PRO A 283 -5.16 -10.80 -9.05
C PRO A 283 -5.29 -9.97 -7.76
N THR A 284 -6.49 -9.48 -7.51
CA THR A 284 -6.88 -8.66 -6.35
C THR A 284 -6.24 -7.28 -6.23
N VAL A 285 -5.17 -6.98 -6.99
CA VAL A 285 -4.50 -5.68 -6.93
C VAL A 285 -5.42 -4.60 -7.50
N SER A 286 -5.96 -3.77 -6.61
CA SER A 286 -6.83 -2.65 -6.96
C SER A 286 -6.05 -1.37 -7.21
N SER A 287 -4.98 -1.11 -6.42
CA SER A 287 -4.16 0.12 -6.57
C SER A 287 -2.74 -0.09 -6.06
N LEU A 288 -1.77 0.59 -6.68
CA LEU A 288 -0.38 0.67 -6.21
C LEU A 288 -0.10 2.03 -5.58
N ILE A 289 0.42 2.04 -4.36
CA ILE A 289 0.88 3.26 -3.70
C ILE A 289 2.27 3.61 -4.24
N ILE A 290 2.31 4.57 -5.14
CA ILE A 290 3.54 5.13 -5.67
C ILE A 290 4.01 6.27 -4.76
N GLY A 291 5.26 6.22 -4.33
CA GLY A 291 5.94 7.30 -3.62
C GLY A 291 6.87 8.04 -4.59
N ALA A 292 6.95 9.35 -4.43
CA ALA A 292 7.90 10.17 -5.16
C ALA A 292 8.48 11.24 -4.25
N ARG A 293 9.75 11.60 -4.47
CA ARG A 293 10.42 12.71 -3.77
C ARG A 293 10.54 13.94 -4.66
N THR A 294 10.36 13.76 -5.96
CA THR A 294 10.38 14.83 -6.96
C THR A 294 9.23 14.64 -7.93
N GLU A 295 8.80 15.73 -8.54
CA GLU A 295 7.77 15.70 -9.58
C GLU A 295 8.18 14.82 -10.77
N GLU A 296 9.47 14.81 -11.11
CA GLU A 296 10.00 13.95 -12.19
C GLU A 296 9.82 12.46 -11.88
N GLN A 297 10.15 12.02 -10.64
CA GLN A 297 9.90 10.64 -10.22
C GLN A 297 8.42 10.30 -10.26
N LEU A 298 7.56 11.25 -9.87
CA LEU A 298 6.12 11.05 -9.92
C LEU A 298 5.64 10.85 -11.37
N ARG A 299 6.08 11.71 -12.32
CA ARG A 299 5.75 11.58 -13.75
C ARG A 299 6.17 10.22 -14.30
N GLN A 300 7.41 9.80 -14.02
CA GLN A 300 7.91 8.48 -14.45
C GLN A 300 7.08 7.31 -13.89
N ASN A 301 6.67 7.38 -12.62
CA ASN A 301 5.83 6.34 -12.01
C ASN A 301 4.42 6.33 -12.62
N LEU A 302 3.85 7.50 -12.94
CA LEU A 302 2.53 7.62 -13.58
C LEU A 302 2.48 6.99 -14.98
N GLU A 303 3.60 6.90 -15.68
CA GLU A 303 3.72 6.26 -17.00
C GLU A 303 3.76 4.71 -16.93
N ALA A 304 3.65 4.11 -15.74
CA ALA A 304 3.55 2.65 -15.60
C ALA A 304 2.22 2.06 -16.10
N ILE A 305 1.25 2.91 -16.47
CA ILE A 305 -0.09 2.54 -16.95
C ILE A 305 -0.25 2.87 -18.45
N GLY A 306 -1.34 2.34 -19.05
CA GLY A 306 -1.64 2.59 -20.47
C GLY A 306 -1.02 1.57 -21.43
N TRP A 307 -0.30 0.60 -20.91
CA TRP A 307 0.31 -0.51 -21.63
C TRP A 307 0.35 -1.75 -20.72
N SER A 308 0.73 -2.90 -21.26
CA SER A 308 0.82 -4.15 -20.50
C SER A 308 2.01 -4.97 -20.95
N LEU A 309 2.69 -5.61 -19.98
CA LEU A 309 3.67 -6.65 -20.26
C LEU A 309 3.00 -7.81 -20.98
N SER A 310 3.69 -8.42 -21.93
CA SER A 310 3.23 -9.65 -22.56
C SER A 310 3.24 -10.83 -21.58
N PRO A 311 2.44 -11.89 -21.82
CA PRO A 311 2.46 -13.07 -20.98
C PRO A 311 3.85 -13.71 -20.83
N GLU A 312 4.68 -13.64 -21.87
CA GLU A 312 6.05 -14.16 -21.84
C GLU A 312 6.97 -13.31 -20.95
N GLN A 313 6.85 -11.98 -21.00
CA GLN A 313 7.60 -11.07 -20.13
C GLN A 313 7.18 -11.25 -18.67
N VAL A 314 5.88 -11.38 -18.40
CA VAL A 314 5.36 -11.68 -17.05
C VAL A 314 5.93 -13.00 -16.54
N LYS A 315 5.91 -14.06 -17.35
CA LYS A 315 6.46 -15.37 -16.99
C LYS A 315 7.96 -15.32 -16.66
N ARG A 316 8.76 -14.58 -17.43
CA ARG A 316 10.20 -14.38 -17.16
C ARG A 316 10.42 -13.69 -15.80
N LEU A 317 9.65 -12.65 -15.50
CA LEU A 317 9.70 -11.94 -14.22
C LEU A 317 9.22 -12.84 -13.06
N ASP A 318 8.18 -13.65 -13.29
CA ASP A 318 7.70 -14.63 -12.31
C ASP A 318 8.79 -15.65 -11.96
N MET A 319 9.47 -16.20 -12.96
CA MET A 319 10.56 -17.16 -12.76
C MET A 319 11.75 -16.54 -12.01
N ALA A 320 12.16 -15.32 -12.38
CA ALA A 320 13.28 -14.63 -11.74
C ALA A 320 12.98 -14.22 -10.29
N SER A 321 11.72 -13.98 -9.97
CA SER A 321 11.27 -13.52 -8.65
C SER A 321 10.66 -14.60 -7.77
N GLN A 322 10.56 -15.84 -8.24
CA GLN A 322 9.95 -16.94 -7.51
C GLN A 322 10.66 -17.19 -6.17
N THR A 323 9.87 -17.45 -5.14
CA THR A 323 10.34 -17.87 -3.81
C THR A 323 9.76 -19.23 -3.46
N THR A 324 10.49 -19.99 -2.66
CA THR A 324 9.98 -21.25 -2.12
C THR A 324 8.97 -20.94 -1.03
N PRO A 325 7.70 -21.34 -1.18
CA PRO A 325 6.70 -21.14 -0.15
C PRO A 325 7.07 -21.88 1.14
N ILE A 326 6.66 -21.35 2.28
CA ILE A 326 6.79 -22.03 3.58
C ILE A 326 5.67 -23.08 3.73
N TYR A 327 5.81 -24.00 4.73
CA TYR A 327 4.71 -24.87 5.15
C TYR A 327 3.52 -24.02 5.68
N PRO A 328 2.27 -24.33 5.33
CA PRO A 328 1.81 -25.49 4.52
C PRO A 328 1.74 -25.28 2.99
N TYR A 329 2.07 -24.11 2.49
CA TYR A 329 1.81 -23.71 1.09
C TYR A 329 2.61 -24.54 0.09
N TRP A 330 3.87 -24.90 0.37
CA TRP A 330 4.62 -25.81 -0.49
C TRP A 330 4.00 -27.24 -0.52
N HIS A 331 3.38 -27.67 0.59
CA HIS A 331 2.68 -28.95 0.62
C HIS A 331 1.38 -28.90 -0.20
N GLN A 332 0.59 -27.83 -0.04
CA GLN A 332 -0.64 -27.62 -0.82
C GLN A 332 -0.37 -27.55 -2.32
N ALA A 333 0.75 -26.96 -2.74
CA ALA A 333 1.16 -26.86 -4.13
C ALA A 333 1.46 -28.22 -4.80
N GLN A 334 1.70 -29.29 -4.02
CA GLN A 334 1.88 -30.65 -4.54
C GLN A 334 0.57 -31.29 -5.01
N PHE A 335 -0.58 -30.75 -4.62
CA PHE A 335 -1.91 -31.25 -4.94
C PHE A 335 -2.70 -30.17 -5.71
N PRO A 336 -2.27 -29.85 -6.95
CA PRO A 336 -2.85 -28.74 -7.71
C PRO A 336 -4.33 -28.97 -8.08
N GLU A 337 -4.79 -30.21 -8.18
CA GLU A 337 -6.18 -30.56 -8.41
C GLU A 337 -7.11 -30.20 -7.22
N LEU A 338 -6.58 -30.19 -5.99
CA LEU A 338 -7.31 -29.76 -4.79
C LEU A 338 -7.25 -28.24 -4.56
N ASN A 339 -6.31 -27.57 -5.21
CA ASN A 339 -6.00 -26.17 -5.01
C ASN A 339 -6.08 -25.37 -6.33
N SER A 340 -6.98 -25.74 -7.22
CA SER A 340 -7.08 -25.15 -8.56
C SER A 340 -7.37 -23.64 -8.54
N GLN A 341 -8.02 -23.14 -7.50
CA GLN A 341 -8.32 -21.71 -7.32
C GLN A 341 -7.12 -20.88 -6.82
N LEU A 342 -6.03 -21.53 -6.40
CA LEU A 342 -4.81 -20.90 -5.90
C LEU A 342 -3.70 -20.79 -6.95
N ARG A 343 -4.02 -21.05 -8.22
CA ARG A 343 -3.07 -20.90 -9.33
C ARG A 343 -3.17 -19.50 -9.93
N PHE A 344 -2.12 -18.73 -9.79
CA PHE A 344 -1.98 -17.37 -10.31
C PHE A 344 -0.86 -17.30 -11.34
#